data_b76ae38ef4cbb166776353fe701c834c
#
_entry.id   b76ae38ef4cbb166776353fe701c834c
#
_cell.length_a   1.000
_cell.length_b   1.000
_cell.length_c   1.000
_cell.angle_alpha   90.00
_cell.angle_beta   90.00
_cell.angle_gamma   90.00
#
_symmetry.space_group_name_H-M   'P 1'
#
loop_
_entity.id
_entity.type
_entity.pdbx_description
1 polymer ?
#
loop_
_entity_poly.entity_id
_entity_poly.type
_entity_poly.pdbx_seq_one_letter_code
_entity_poly.pdbx_strand_id
1 'polypeptide(L)'
;IEVTQGEDLEFKIHVKGEKIPEKFYINTSAGTRMMSKLSNNDFRYVFNKIYQSESFHINGGEYVSPEIKIIVNPSPTLLYYETELTFPKYIKRENETISGKTRITVPQGTDVKFIFHTSDVTSMNILHDSINHALKSDGKDYSYNFRALQTSKFYVNISNQWSESNNPIPFTVEVIPDAYPEI
;
A
#
# COMPACT_ATOMS: atom_id res chain seq x y z
N ILE A 1 -15.86 -13.00 6.98
CA ILE A 1 -14.39 -13.06 6.95
C ILE A 1 -13.92 -11.76 6.37
N GLU A 2 -12.94 -11.12 7.01
CA GLU A 2 -12.34 -9.88 6.49
C GLU A 2 -10.93 -10.18 5.99
N VAL A 3 -10.53 -9.51 4.91
CA VAL A 3 -9.21 -9.62 4.28
C VAL A 3 -8.82 -8.27 3.67
N THR A 4 -7.54 -7.96 3.63
CA THR A 4 -7.05 -6.76 2.94
C THR A 4 -6.96 -7.00 1.43
N GLN A 5 -7.27 -6.00 0.65
CA GLN A 5 -7.23 -6.05 -0.82
C GLN A 5 -5.85 -6.50 -1.32
N GLY A 6 -5.85 -7.50 -2.22
CA GLY A 6 -4.63 -8.07 -2.81
C GLY A 6 -3.94 -9.14 -1.97
N GLU A 7 -4.47 -9.46 -0.77
CA GLU A 7 -3.97 -10.57 0.04
C GLU A 7 -4.58 -11.91 -0.39
N ASP A 8 -3.90 -13.00 -0.02
CA ASP A 8 -4.39 -14.36 -0.15
C ASP A 8 -5.19 -14.73 1.10
N LEU A 9 -6.30 -15.43 0.93
CA LEU A 9 -7.10 -15.97 2.04
C LEU A 9 -7.06 -17.50 2.00
N GLU A 10 -6.43 -18.11 3.00
CA GLU A 10 -6.52 -19.55 3.22
C GLU A 10 -7.78 -19.89 4.01
N PHE A 11 -8.66 -20.66 3.40
CA PHE A 11 -9.90 -21.11 4.01
C PHE A 11 -9.83 -22.61 4.30
N LYS A 12 -10.04 -23.00 5.56
CA LYS A 12 -10.01 -24.38 6.02
C LYS A 12 -11.34 -24.79 6.61
N ILE A 13 -11.75 -26.03 6.35
CA ILE A 13 -12.89 -26.66 7.00
C ILE A 13 -12.46 -27.93 7.68
N HIS A 14 -13.06 -28.18 8.83
CA HIS A 14 -13.01 -29.45 9.54
C HIS A 14 -14.41 -30.07 9.56
N VAL A 15 -14.55 -31.24 8.98
CA VAL A 15 -15.85 -31.92 8.83
C VAL A 15 -16.01 -33.01 9.89
N LYS A 16 -17.16 -33.03 10.54
CA LYS A 16 -17.53 -34.06 11.54
C LYS A 16 -18.74 -34.82 11.04
N GLY A 17 -18.74 -36.15 11.19
CA GLY A 17 -19.84 -37.00 10.79
C GLY A 17 -19.41 -38.47 10.61
N GLU A 18 -20.36 -39.39 10.51
CA GLU A 18 -20.08 -40.81 10.28
C GLU A 18 -19.65 -41.08 8.83
N LYS A 19 -20.20 -40.32 7.87
CA LYS A 19 -19.86 -40.42 6.44
C LYS A 19 -19.40 -39.08 5.94
N ILE A 20 -18.08 -38.92 5.73
CA ILE A 20 -17.48 -37.71 5.24
C ILE A 20 -17.28 -37.82 3.72
N PRO A 21 -17.81 -36.88 2.90
CA PRO A 21 -17.57 -36.84 1.48
C PRO A 21 -16.06 -36.79 1.16
N GLU A 22 -15.65 -37.47 0.11
CA GLU A 22 -14.23 -37.43 -0.33
C GLU A 22 -13.83 -36.12 -0.94
N LYS A 23 -14.79 -35.36 -1.49
CA LYS A 23 -14.57 -34.10 -2.20
C LYS A 23 -15.49 -33.01 -1.68
N PHE A 24 -14.93 -31.84 -1.48
CA PHE A 24 -15.65 -30.59 -1.20
C PHE A 24 -15.33 -29.56 -2.27
N TYR A 25 -16.32 -28.72 -2.54
CA TYR A 25 -16.24 -27.69 -3.58
C TYR A 25 -16.64 -26.35 -2.97
N ILE A 26 -15.97 -25.28 -3.38
CA ILE A 26 -16.36 -23.90 -3.17
C ILE A 26 -17.08 -23.40 -4.41
N ASN A 27 -18.29 -22.87 -4.24
CA ASN A 27 -19.07 -22.25 -5.29
C ASN A 27 -19.12 -20.75 -5.07
N THR A 28 -18.55 -20.00 -5.98
CA THR A 28 -18.57 -18.54 -6.04
C THR A 28 -19.37 -18.09 -7.25
N SER A 29 -19.59 -16.78 -7.41
CA SER A 29 -20.18 -16.21 -8.63
C SER A 29 -19.34 -16.50 -9.90
N ALA A 30 -18.01 -16.69 -9.74
CA ALA A 30 -17.08 -17.01 -10.81
C ALA A 30 -17.04 -18.52 -11.16
N GLY A 31 -17.76 -19.38 -10.41
CA GLY A 31 -17.86 -20.80 -10.67
C GLY A 31 -17.46 -21.69 -9.48
N THR A 32 -17.35 -22.99 -9.77
CA THR A 32 -17.06 -24.05 -8.79
C THR A 32 -15.60 -24.44 -8.80
N ARG A 33 -14.98 -24.56 -7.61
CA ARG A 33 -13.59 -24.97 -7.43
C ARG A 33 -13.53 -26.10 -6.40
N MET A 34 -12.71 -27.11 -6.64
CA MET A 34 -12.50 -28.20 -5.70
C MET A 34 -11.52 -27.79 -4.59
N MET A 35 -11.86 -28.13 -3.34
CA MET A 35 -10.96 -27.97 -2.20
C MET A 35 -9.89 -29.06 -2.19
N SER A 36 -8.70 -28.71 -1.72
CA SER A 36 -7.61 -29.66 -1.49
C SER A 36 -7.86 -30.42 -0.18
N LYS A 37 -7.79 -31.75 -0.22
CA LYS A 37 -7.89 -32.59 0.97
C LYS A 37 -6.55 -32.60 1.71
N LEU A 38 -6.57 -32.24 3.00
CA LEU A 38 -5.40 -32.26 3.88
C LEU A 38 -5.35 -33.53 4.73
N SER A 39 -6.51 -33.99 5.21
CA SER A 39 -6.68 -35.21 5.98
C SER A 39 -8.03 -35.84 5.66
N ASN A 40 -8.44 -36.89 6.39
CA ASN A 40 -9.76 -37.49 6.21
C ASN A 40 -10.91 -36.51 6.50
N ASN A 41 -10.68 -35.53 7.38
CA ASN A 41 -11.68 -34.62 7.89
C ASN A 41 -11.39 -33.15 7.54
N ASP A 42 -10.19 -32.82 7.00
CA ASP A 42 -9.75 -31.46 6.79
C ASP A 42 -9.58 -31.18 5.31
N PHE A 43 -10.13 -30.06 4.88
CA PHE A 43 -10.05 -29.56 3.51
C PHE A 43 -9.64 -28.11 3.51
N ARG A 44 -8.94 -27.69 2.44
CA ARG A 44 -8.40 -26.35 2.28
C ARG A 44 -8.69 -25.80 0.88
N TYR A 45 -8.95 -24.50 0.82
CA TYR A 45 -8.95 -23.74 -0.40
C TYR A 45 -8.21 -22.42 -0.19
N VAL A 46 -7.48 -21.94 -1.19
CA VAL A 46 -6.79 -20.66 -1.15
C VAL A 46 -7.39 -19.76 -2.22
N PHE A 47 -7.95 -18.65 -1.76
CA PHE A 47 -8.32 -17.53 -2.62
C PHE A 47 -7.08 -16.68 -2.83
N ASN A 48 -6.59 -16.59 -4.06
CA ASN A 48 -5.37 -15.85 -4.37
C ASN A 48 -5.72 -14.40 -4.73
N LYS A 49 -5.06 -13.44 -4.08
CA LYS A 49 -5.12 -11.99 -4.37
C LYS A 49 -6.56 -11.49 -4.53
N ILE A 50 -7.29 -11.48 -3.45
CA ILE A 50 -8.69 -11.04 -3.44
C ILE A 50 -8.75 -9.51 -3.56
N TYR A 51 -9.44 -9.00 -4.59
CA TYR A 51 -9.58 -7.57 -4.85
C TYR A 51 -11.00 -7.04 -4.61
N GLN A 52 -11.99 -7.90 -4.55
CA GLN A 52 -13.40 -7.53 -4.39
C GLN A 52 -14.10 -8.46 -3.40
N SER A 53 -15.01 -7.89 -2.63
CA SER A 53 -15.86 -8.66 -1.73
C SER A 53 -16.72 -9.65 -2.52
N GLU A 54 -16.80 -10.88 -2.05
CA GLU A 54 -17.58 -11.94 -2.66
C GLU A 54 -18.24 -12.84 -1.61
N SER A 55 -19.15 -13.67 -2.05
CA SER A 55 -19.74 -14.70 -1.21
C SER A 55 -19.63 -16.06 -1.87
N PHE A 56 -19.61 -17.11 -1.06
CA PHE A 56 -19.51 -18.48 -1.54
C PHE A 56 -20.28 -19.45 -0.63
N HIS A 57 -20.56 -20.63 -1.19
CA HIS A 57 -21.06 -21.80 -0.47
C HIS A 57 -20.08 -22.96 -0.61
N ILE A 58 -20.13 -23.88 0.34
CA ILE A 58 -19.37 -25.13 0.31
C ILE A 58 -20.33 -26.27 0.06
N ASN A 59 -20.03 -27.12 -0.93
CA ASN A 59 -20.77 -28.32 -1.23
C ASN A 59 -19.90 -29.55 -1.02
N GLY A 60 -20.48 -30.60 -0.42
CA GLY A 60 -19.85 -31.91 -0.29
C GLY A 60 -20.90 -32.99 -0.13
N GLY A 61 -21.04 -33.90 -1.11
CA GLY A 61 -22.15 -34.86 -1.15
C GLY A 61 -23.50 -34.14 -1.21
N GLU A 62 -24.37 -34.47 -0.26
CA GLU A 62 -25.68 -33.81 -0.10
C GLU A 62 -25.63 -32.53 0.78
N TYR A 63 -24.47 -32.21 1.34
CA TYR A 63 -24.30 -31.05 2.21
C TYR A 63 -24.06 -29.76 1.41
N VAL A 64 -24.77 -28.71 1.80
CA VAL A 64 -24.56 -27.33 1.31
C VAL A 64 -24.44 -26.41 2.53
N SER A 65 -23.37 -25.65 2.63
CA SER A 65 -23.18 -24.68 3.71
C SER A 65 -24.13 -23.47 3.58
N PRO A 66 -24.39 -22.74 4.67
CA PRO A 66 -24.85 -21.37 4.58
C PRO A 66 -23.90 -20.52 3.71
N GLU A 67 -24.40 -19.36 3.27
CA GLU A 67 -23.58 -18.36 2.57
C GLU A 67 -22.47 -17.84 3.48
N ILE A 68 -21.25 -17.84 2.98
CA ILE A 68 -20.07 -17.29 3.66
C ILE A 68 -19.62 -16.06 2.88
N LYS A 69 -19.48 -14.92 3.57
CA LYS A 69 -19.08 -13.64 2.97
C LYS A 69 -17.62 -13.32 3.24
N ILE A 70 -16.90 -12.93 2.18
CA ILE A 70 -15.59 -12.33 2.27
C ILE A 70 -15.76 -10.82 2.05
N ILE A 71 -15.36 -10.05 3.05
CA ILE A 71 -15.34 -8.57 2.98
C ILE A 71 -13.90 -8.15 2.70
N VAL A 72 -13.69 -7.46 1.60
CA VAL A 72 -12.37 -6.95 1.22
C VAL A 72 -12.25 -5.50 1.65
N ASN A 73 -11.32 -5.25 2.56
CA ASN A 73 -10.98 -3.92 3.02
C ASN A 73 -9.92 -3.29 2.10
N PRO A 74 -10.05 -2.01 1.71
CA PRO A 74 -9.12 -1.39 0.79
C PRO A 74 -7.70 -1.30 1.37
N SER A 75 -6.69 -1.44 0.52
CA SER A 75 -5.28 -1.24 0.87
C SER A 75 -4.85 0.21 0.62
N PRO A 76 -4.11 0.86 1.54
CA PRO A 76 -3.62 2.21 1.33
C PRO A 76 -2.66 2.25 0.13
N THR A 77 -2.87 3.18 -0.78
CA THR A 77 -2.12 3.25 -2.04
C THR A 77 -1.61 4.67 -2.31
N LEU A 78 -0.32 4.80 -2.62
CA LEU A 78 0.26 5.99 -3.23
C LEU A 78 0.07 5.89 -4.75
N LEU A 79 -0.79 6.74 -5.32
CA LEU A 79 -1.11 6.72 -6.75
C LEU A 79 0.02 7.30 -7.58
N TYR A 80 0.47 8.50 -7.22
CA TYR A 80 1.60 9.19 -7.82
C TYR A 80 2.09 10.29 -6.87
N TYR A 81 3.23 10.86 -7.19
CA TYR A 81 3.82 11.97 -6.43
C TYR A 81 4.53 12.95 -7.34
N GLU A 82 4.61 14.19 -6.86
CA GLU A 82 5.26 15.29 -7.51
C GLU A 82 6.19 16.01 -6.53
N THR A 83 7.21 16.66 -7.06
CA THR A 83 8.13 17.49 -6.28
C THR A 83 8.19 18.87 -6.90
N GLU A 84 7.70 19.87 -6.19
CA GLU A 84 7.85 21.28 -6.56
C GLU A 84 9.16 21.82 -6.03
N LEU A 85 9.94 22.46 -6.89
CA LEU A 85 11.23 23.06 -6.58
C LEU A 85 11.17 24.56 -6.76
N THR A 86 11.48 25.30 -5.69
CA THR A 86 11.65 26.75 -5.73
C THR A 86 13.12 27.07 -5.47
N PHE A 87 13.81 27.51 -6.52
CA PHE A 87 15.24 27.77 -6.45
C PHE A 87 15.56 29.13 -5.80
N PRO A 88 16.73 29.27 -5.16
CA PRO A 88 17.20 30.55 -4.64
C PRO A 88 17.29 31.60 -5.76
N LYS A 89 16.87 32.84 -5.48
CA LYS A 89 16.78 33.92 -6.49
C LYS A 89 18.11 34.21 -7.22
N TYR A 90 19.26 34.01 -6.55
CA TYR A 90 20.56 34.25 -7.12
C TYR A 90 20.93 33.27 -8.27
N ILE A 91 20.31 32.07 -8.29
CA ILE A 91 20.54 31.05 -9.33
C ILE A 91 19.88 31.46 -10.67
N LYS A 92 18.88 32.35 -10.63
CA LYS A 92 18.13 32.80 -11.82
C LYS A 92 17.51 31.65 -12.63
N ARG A 93 17.09 30.58 -11.95
CA ARG A 93 16.39 29.42 -12.50
C ARG A 93 14.90 29.54 -12.18
N GLU A 94 14.06 29.19 -13.16
CA GLU A 94 12.61 29.12 -12.96
C GLU A 94 12.25 27.93 -12.06
N ASN A 95 11.13 28.06 -11.33
CA ASN A 95 10.59 26.98 -10.52
C ASN A 95 10.25 25.79 -11.41
N GLU A 96 10.37 24.59 -10.87
CA GLU A 96 10.22 23.36 -11.60
C GLU A 96 9.33 22.36 -10.81
N THR A 97 8.50 21.60 -11.51
CA THR A 97 7.78 20.47 -10.94
C THR A 97 8.25 19.18 -11.60
N ILE A 98 8.66 18.21 -10.80
CA ILE A 98 9.17 16.91 -11.23
C ILE A 98 8.20 15.83 -10.73
N SER A 99 7.70 14.98 -11.65
CA SER A 99 6.81 13.88 -11.30
C SER A 99 7.54 12.55 -11.36
N GLY A 100 7.19 11.64 -10.43
CA GLY A 100 7.59 10.23 -10.46
C GLY A 100 9.07 9.94 -10.19
N LYS A 101 9.86 10.90 -9.68
CA LYS A 101 11.27 10.69 -9.34
C LYS A 101 11.47 10.61 -7.83
N THR A 102 11.99 9.50 -7.35
CA THR A 102 12.37 9.30 -5.94
C THR A 102 13.75 9.82 -5.60
N ARG A 103 14.56 10.16 -6.61
CA ARG A 103 15.87 10.80 -6.45
C ARG A 103 15.94 12.03 -7.31
N ILE A 104 16.26 13.16 -6.69
CA ILE A 104 16.46 14.45 -7.35
C ILE A 104 17.75 15.09 -6.84
N THR A 105 18.33 15.96 -7.66
CA THR A 105 19.53 16.74 -7.31
C THR A 105 19.19 18.21 -7.44
N VAL A 106 19.44 18.98 -6.38
CA VAL A 106 19.09 20.40 -6.29
C VAL A 106 20.25 21.22 -5.75
N PRO A 107 20.37 22.52 -6.13
CA PRO A 107 21.28 23.45 -5.48
C PRO A 107 20.94 23.65 -4.01
N GLN A 108 21.95 23.94 -3.20
CA GLN A 108 21.78 24.28 -1.79
C GLN A 108 20.84 25.49 -1.62
N GLY A 109 19.95 25.41 -0.62
CA GLY A 109 18.96 26.45 -0.34
C GLY A 109 17.69 26.39 -1.17
N THR A 110 17.51 25.37 -2.02
CA THR A 110 16.24 25.12 -2.73
C THR A 110 15.14 24.76 -1.75
N ASP A 111 13.99 25.41 -1.87
CA ASP A 111 12.79 24.99 -1.14
C ASP A 111 12.12 23.85 -1.94
N VAL A 112 11.94 22.70 -1.29
CA VAL A 112 11.41 21.47 -1.85
C VAL A 112 10.07 21.17 -1.22
N LYS A 113 9.05 20.91 -2.05
CA LYS A 113 7.75 20.46 -1.59
C LYS A 113 7.38 19.15 -2.26
N PHE A 114 7.29 18.09 -1.50
CA PHE A 114 6.69 16.82 -1.93
C PHE A 114 5.17 16.92 -1.87
N ILE A 115 4.49 16.41 -2.91
CA ILE A 115 3.05 16.27 -2.98
C ILE A 115 2.76 14.81 -3.31
N PHE A 116 1.97 14.16 -2.47
CA PHE A 116 1.61 12.75 -2.57
C PHE A 116 0.12 12.62 -2.83
N HIS A 117 -0.26 12.02 -3.95
CA HIS A 117 -1.65 11.75 -4.32
C HIS A 117 -1.99 10.31 -3.97
N THR A 118 -3.02 10.12 -3.16
CA THR A 118 -3.30 8.83 -2.53
C THR A 118 -4.72 8.32 -2.76
N SER A 119 -4.91 7.02 -2.54
CA SER A 119 -6.24 6.40 -2.40
C SER A 119 -6.25 5.53 -1.15
N ASP A 120 -7.37 5.61 -0.42
CA ASP A 120 -7.63 4.79 0.78
C ASP A 120 -6.58 4.95 1.89
N VAL A 121 -5.93 6.12 1.96
CA VAL A 121 -4.96 6.50 3.00
C VAL A 121 -5.63 7.42 4.01
N THR A 122 -5.53 7.08 5.29
CA THR A 122 -6.02 7.91 6.41
C THR A 122 -4.90 8.51 7.24
N SER A 123 -3.68 7.95 7.14
CA SER A 123 -2.50 8.47 7.79
C SER A 123 -1.27 8.33 6.90
N MET A 124 -0.46 9.38 6.85
CA MET A 124 0.82 9.40 6.17
C MET A 124 1.88 10.01 7.08
N ASN A 125 3.02 9.34 7.18
CA ASN A 125 4.18 9.81 7.92
C ASN A 125 5.39 9.85 7.00
N ILE A 126 6.25 10.86 7.21
CA ILE A 126 7.54 10.96 6.55
C ILE A 126 8.66 10.98 7.60
N LEU A 127 9.58 10.04 7.51
CA LEU A 127 10.79 10.01 8.30
C LEU A 127 11.86 10.84 7.56
N HIS A 128 12.31 11.93 8.17
CA HIS A 128 13.35 12.82 7.68
C HIS A 128 14.42 12.99 8.76
N ASP A 129 15.65 12.66 8.47
CA ASP A 129 16.80 12.73 9.40
C ASP A 129 16.49 12.12 10.78
N SER A 130 15.89 10.93 10.79
CA SER A 130 15.46 10.20 12.00
C SER A 130 14.29 10.83 12.78
N ILE A 131 13.69 11.90 12.28
CA ILE A 131 12.51 12.54 12.87
C ILE A 131 11.28 12.11 12.05
N ASN A 132 10.28 11.61 12.73
CA ASN A 132 9.02 11.21 12.09
C ASN A 132 8.03 12.39 12.13
N HIS A 133 7.57 12.79 10.94
CA HIS A 133 6.60 13.87 10.76
C HIS A 133 5.28 13.29 10.28
N ALA A 134 4.21 13.46 11.07
CA ALA A 134 2.86 13.17 10.62
C ALA A 134 2.38 14.25 9.65
N LEU A 135 1.96 13.85 8.45
CA LEU A 135 1.49 14.77 7.44
C LEU A 135 -0.01 14.99 7.59
N LYS A 136 -0.44 16.22 7.31
CA LYS A 136 -1.86 16.56 7.25
C LYS A 136 -2.37 16.34 5.83
N SER A 137 -3.56 15.74 5.72
CA SER A 137 -4.23 15.58 4.43
C SER A 137 -4.93 16.87 4.01
N ASP A 138 -4.93 17.10 2.71
CA ASP A 138 -5.82 18.04 2.02
C ASP A 138 -6.64 17.21 1.03
N GLY A 139 -7.81 16.74 1.47
CA GLY A 139 -8.58 15.76 0.73
C GLY A 139 -7.88 14.39 0.66
N LYS A 140 -7.43 14.01 -0.54
CA LYS A 140 -6.67 12.78 -0.79
C LYS A 140 -5.16 13.01 -0.92
N ASP A 141 -4.73 14.26 -0.78
CA ASP A 141 -3.35 14.67 -0.99
C ASP A 141 -2.67 14.95 0.34
N TYR A 142 -1.38 14.68 0.37
CA TYR A 142 -0.50 15.00 1.49
C TYR A 142 0.69 15.78 0.96
N SER A 143 1.23 16.68 1.77
CA SER A 143 2.42 17.43 1.39
C SER A 143 3.44 17.57 2.51
N TYR A 144 4.72 17.67 2.13
CA TYR A 144 5.83 17.91 3.03
C TYR A 144 6.79 18.93 2.43
N ASN A 145 7.07 19.99 3.17
CA ASN A 145 7.95 21.09 2.73
C ASN A 145 9.21 21.10 3.58
N PHE A 146 10.34 21.30 2.94
CA PHE A 146 11.61 21.54 3.64
C PHE A 146 12.57 22.34 2.75
N ARG A 147 13.61 22.92 3.38
CA ARG A 147 14.68 23.58 2.68
C ARG A 147 15.88 22.65 2.54
N ALA A 148 16.35 22.44 1.33
CA ALA A 148 17.45 21.55 1.01
C ALA A 148 18.79 22.23 1.32
N LEU A 149 19.32 22.02 2.52
CA LEU A 149 20.62 22.55 2.96
C LEU A 149 21.74 21.52 2.86
N GLN A 150 21.39 20.25 2.96
CA GLN A 150 22.28 19.09 2.85
C GLN A 150 21.55 17.93 2.21
N THR A 151 22.30 16.96 1.68
CA THR A 151 21.72 15.72 1.13
C THR A 151 20.94 14.98 2.21
N SER A 152 19.68 14.68 1.94
CA SER A 152 18.78 14.06 2.90
C SER A 152 18.04 12.86 2.28
N LYS A 153 17.73 11.88 3.14
CA LYS A 153 16.93 10.72 2.80
C LYS A 153 15.61 10.76 3.57
N PHE A 154 14.56 10.37 2.88
CA PHE A 154 13.22 10.35 3.42
C PHE A 154 12.61 8.97 3.20
N TYR A 155 11.76 8.56 4.14
CA TYR A 155 10.98 7.33 4.03
C TYR A 155 9.52 7.65 4.31
N VAL A 156 8.66 7.37 3.34
CA VAL A 156 7.23 7.65 3.44
C VAL A 156 6.50 6.37 3.79
N ASN A 157 5.73 6.40 4.86
CA ASN A 157 4.80 5.35 5.28
C ASN A 157 3.37 5.84 5.12
N ILE A 158 2.52 4.95 4.61
CA ILE A 158 1.09 5.18 4.44
C ILE A 158 0.30 4.09 5.14
N SER A 159 -0.83 4.45 5.73
CA SER A 159 -1.73 3.50 6.40
C SER A 159 -3.18 3.94 6.31
N ASN A 160 -4.07 2.99 6.56
CA ASN A 160 -5.46 3.21 6.85
C ASN A 160 -5.86 2.39 8.10
N GLN A 161 -7.15 2.34 8.42
CA GLN A 161 -7.62 1.63 9.61
C GLN A 161 -7.48 0.09 9.52
N TRP A 162 -7.21 -0.47 8.34
CA TRP A 162 -7.14 -1.91 8.12
C TRP A 162 -5.73 -2.43 7.88
N SER A 163 -4.87 -1.57 7.31
CA SER A 163 -3.50 -1.99 6.97
C SER A 163 -2.52 -0.82 6.92
N GLU A 164 -1.25 -1.16 7.07
CA GLU A 164 -0.11 -0.27 6.91
C GLU A 164 0.78 -0.79 5.77
N SER A 165 1.40 0.12 5.04
CA SER A 165 2.39 -0.27 4.02
C SER A 165 3.59 -0.94 4.67
N ASN A 166 3.86 -2.18 4.30
CA ASN A 166 4.98 -2.95 4.85
C ASN A 166 6.37 -2.43 4.42
N ASN A 167 6.41 -1.64 3.35
CA ASN A 167 7.66 -1.12 2.79
C ASN A 167 7.60 0.40 2.67
N PRO A 168 8.38 1.13 3.49
CA PRO A 168 8.52 2.57 3.33
C PRO A 168 9.05 2.94 1.96
N ILE A 169 8.48 3.97 1.35
CA ILE A 169 8.90 4.44 0.02
C ILE A 169 10.07 5.41 0.21
N PRO A 170 11.28 5.08 -0.31
CA PRO A 170 12.46 5.91 -0.12
C PRO A 170 12.49 7.07 -1.12
N PHE A 171 12.82 8.26 -0.62
CA PHE A 171 13.15 9.44 -1.42
C PHE A 171 14.54 9.95 -1.05
N THR A 172 15.26 10.50 -2.02
CA THR A 172 16.59 11.11 -1.80
C THR A 172 16.65 12.46 -2.49
N VAL A 173 17.01 13.48 -1.74
CA VAL A 173 17.32 14.80 -2.27
C VAL A 173 18.82 15.04 -2.10
N GLU A 174 19.54 15.00 -3.21
CA GLU A 174 20.98 15.29 -3.27
C GLU A 174 21.17 16.80 -3.41
N VAL A 175 22.02 17.37 -2.56
CA VAL A 175 22.28 18.81 -2.57
C VAL A 175 23.66 19.07 -3.15
N ILE A 176 23.71 19.94 -4.18
CA ILE A 176 24.94 20.51 -4.67
C ILE A 176 25.29 21.73 -3.81
N PRO A 177 26.39 21.69 -3.04
CA PRO A 177 26.79 22.82 -2.21
C PRO A 177 27.06 24.09 -3.06
N ASP A 178 26.77 25.23 -2.48
CA ASP A 178 27.17 26.50 -3.09
C ASP A 178 28.68 26.64 -2.95
N ALA A 179 29.38 26.70 -4.09
CA ALA A 179 30.83 26.88 -4.08
C ALA A 179 31.17 28.33 -3.70
N TYR A 180 31.97 28.49 -2.63
CA TYR A 180 32.56 29.83 -2.36
C TYR A 180 33.42 30.24 -3.52
N PRO A 181 33.31 31.50 -4.00
CA PRO A 181 34.26 32.01 -4.98
C PRO A 181 35.67 31.94 -4.38
N GLU A 182 36.58 31.19 -5.01
CA GLU A 182 38.00 31.31 -4.73
C GLU A 182 38.44 32.71 -5.17
N ILE A 183 38.98 33.49 -4.21
CA ILE A 183 39.52 34.84 -4.44
C ILE A 183 40.99 34.70 -4.82
#